data_1749260b414cb03e272892206a1ef9ba
#
_entry.id   1749260b414cb03e272892206a1ef9ba
#
_cell.length_a   1.000
_cell.length_b   1.000
_cell.length_c   1.000
_cell.angle_alpha   90.00
_cell.angle_beta   90.00
_cell.angle_gamma   90.00
#
_symmetry.space_group_name_H-M   'P 1'
#
loop_
_entity.id
_entity.type
_entity.pdbx_description
1 polymer ?
#
loop_
_entity_poly.entity_id
_entity_poly.type
_entity_poly.pdbx_seq_one_letter_code
_entity_poly.pdbx_strand_id
1 'polypeptide(L)'
;MHKLKTTVAAVVAVTLLAGCGAGAATPETSGTPSAGGASGDTLVVYTNSNGEGRGEWLTKKAAEAGFKIEIVGAGGADATNKLIAEKNNPIADVAFGLNNMYFAQVKAADAIEAYEPAWAGEVDSSLADSGHDKAYWPLVKQAILLGYNSDKITPEQAPKDWTDLWSKDEFKTRYERVTGLGTATAQLVFAGILSRYKDESGDLGISDEGWQQVEQYFKNGSPAVAKTDLFARIASGEVDMGQMPSSIVAEREKSFKVNVETVVPSVGVPLAVEQIALVKGTDKKEQAQKFIDWFGSADVQGEFALQFNSMPVNKSAAAKAKPEVVEFFNGLKQQDIDWNFVQENMGSWVEKIELEYMT
;
A
#
# COMPACT_ATOMS: atom_id res chain seq x y z
N MET A 1 -26.22 61.22 12.71
CA MET A 1 -26.99 61.79 13.85
C MET A 1 -27.36 60.63 14.77
N HIS A 2 -26.97 60.82 16.01
CA HIS A 2 -27.34 60.16 17.28
C HIS A 2 -26.80 58.74 17.50
N LYS A 3 -25.73 58.57 18.19
CA LYS A 3 -25.43 58.76 19.66
C LYS A 3 -26.26 57.77 20.52
N LEU A 4 -25.61 56.89 21.20
CA LEU A 4 -24.93 56.97 22.55
C LEU A 4 -25.77 56.18 23.53
N LYS A 5 -25.36 55.37 24.42
CA LYS A 5 -24.43 55.31 25.54
C LYS A 5 -24.70 54.02 26.33
N THR A 6 -23.71 53.31 26.72
CA THR A 6 -23.10 53.21 28.06
C THR A 6 -24.03 52.95 29.22
N THR A 7 -23.78 51.95 30.08
CA THR A 7 -23.02 52.04 31.33
C THR A 7 -23.26 50.73 32.14
N VAL A 8 -22.28 49.98 32.58
CA VAL A 8 -21.47 50.02 33.80
C VAL A 8 -22.10 49.38 35.07
N ALA A 9 -21.42 48.37 35.54
CA ALA A 9 -20.92 48.09 36.90
C ALA A 9 -21.97 47.78 38.00
N ALA A 10 -21.73 47.04 38.99
CA ALA A 10 -20.64 46.66 39.86
C ALA A 10 -21.18 45.66 40.90
N VAL A 11 -20.40 44.72 41.31
CA VAL A 11 -19.62 44.64 42.57
C VAL A 11 -20.33 44.10 43.81
N VAL A 12 -19.69 43.03 44.41
CA VAL A 12 -19.53 42.70 45.86
C VAL A 12 -20.72 41.97 46.52
N ALA A 13 -20.54 40.85 47.19
CA ALA A 13 -19.68 40.60 48.34
C ALA A 13 -19.66 39.12 48.78
N VAL A 14 -18.57 38.78 49.37
CA VAL A 14 -18.15 37.65 50.14
C VAL A 14 -19.07 37.31 51.33
N THR A 15 -19.32 36.02 51.55
CA THR A 15 -19.41 35.48 52.91
C THR A 15 -18.93 34.05 52.97
N LEU A 16 -17.91 33.82 53.76
CA LEU A 16 -17.39 32.55 54.24
C LEU A 16 -18.37 31.91 55.20
N LEU A 17 -18.59 30.61 55.07
CA LEU A 17 -18.90 29.73 56.22
C LEU A 17 -18.41 28.33 55.95
N ALA A 18 -17.62 27.82 56.86
CA ALA A 18 -17.00 26.50 56.88
C ALA A 18 -18.02 25.39 57.17
N GLY A 19 -17.82 24.23 56.50
CA GLY A 19 -18.52 23.02 56.84
C GLY A 19 -17.73 21.81 56.32
N CYS A 20 -17.11 21.05 57.22
CA CYS A 20 -16.39 19.82 56.96
C CYS A 20 -17.34 18.73 56.43
N GLY A 21 -16.95 18.05 55.35
CA GLY A 21 -17.55 16.81 54.88
C GLY A 21 -16.58 16.14 53.89
N ALA A 22 -15.95 15.06 54.35
CA ALA A 22 -15.02 14.27 53.54
C ALA A 22 -15.74 13.53 52.42
N GLY A 23 -15.36 13.79 51.20
CA GLY A 23 -15.73 13.03 50.00
C GLY A 23 -14.70 13.30 48.94
N ALA A 24 -13.81 12.35 48.74
CA ALA A 24 -12.74 12.43 47.74
C ALA A 24 -13.34 12.45 46.34
N ALA A 25 -13.30 13.59 45.67
CA ALA A 25 -13.46 13.70 44.24
C ALA A 25 -12.07 13.76 43.61
N THR A 26 -11.73 12.75 42.87
CA THR A 26 -10.54 12.69 42.00
C THR A 26 -10.69 13.69 40.86
N PRO A 27 -9.64 14.46 40.53
CA PRO A 27 -9.64 15.31 39.34
C PRO A 27 -9.57 14.43 38.08
N GLU A 28 -10.48 14.67 37.13
CA GLU A 28 -10.38 14.16 35.80
C GLU A 28 -9.11 14.75 35.15
N THR A 29 -8.07 13.95 35.10
CA THR A 29 -6.91 14.18 34.25
C THR A 29 -7.32 13.86 32.81
N SER A 30 -7.29 14.85 31.95
CA SER A 30 -7.29 14.69 30.50
C SER A 30 -6.16 13.72 30.13
N GLY A 31 -6.55 12.46 29.90
CA GLY A 31 -5.62 11.41 29.52
C GLY A 31 -5.10 11.65 28.11
N THR A 32 -3.84 11.98 28.01
CA THR A 32 -3.02 11.68 26.84
C THR A 32 -3.25 10.21 26.51
N PRO A 33 -3.48 9.80 25.24
CA PRO A 33 -3.57 8.39 24.93
C PRO A 33 -2.23 7.75 25.27
N SER A 34 -2.22 7.01 26.35
CA SER A 34 -1.13 6.10 26.71
C SER A 34 -1.04 5.10 25.57
N ALA A 35 0.12 5.00 24.94
CA ALA A 35 0.47 3.86 24.12
C ALA A 35 0.31 2.63 25.02
N GLY A 36 -0.83 1.94 24.88
CA GLY A 36 -1.09 0.70 25.60
C GLY A 36 -0.07 -0.32 25.11
N GLY A 37 0.88 -0.67 25.97
CA GLY A 37 1.75 -1.78 25.74
C GLY A 37 0.88 -3.02 25.49
N ALA A 38 1.06 -3.64 24.33
CA ALA A 38 0.43 -4.91 23.99
C ALA A 38 0.70 -5.89 25.14
N SER A 39 -0.31 -6.64 25.56
CA SER A 39 -0.11 -7.70 26.57
C SER A 39 0.96 -8.66 26.03
N GLY A 40 1.84 -9.20 26.87
CA GLY A 40 3.03 -9.95 26.48
C GLY A 40 2.86 -11.05 25.42
N ASP A 41 1.63 -11.44 25.09
CA ASP A 41 1.28 -12.48 24.12
C ASP A 41 0.71 -11.92 22.79
N THR A 42 0.52 -10.61 22.61
CA THR A 42 -0.07 -10.05 21.39
C THR A 42 1.01 -9.63 20.41
N LEU A 43 1.04 -10.24 19.22
CA LEU A 43 1.92 -9.83 18.13
C LEU A 43 1.45 -8.53 17.49
N VAL A 44 2.34 -7.59 17.28
CA VAL A 44 2.08 -6.36 16.52
C VAL A 44 2.52 -6.58 15.07
N VAL A 45 1.58 -6.41 14.14
CA VAL A 45 1.80 -6.66 12.73
C VAL A 45 1.65 -5.36 11.94
N TYR A 46 2.75 -4.88 11.36
CA TYR A 46 2.73 -3.70 10.50
C TYR A 46 2.45 -4.12 9.05
N THR A 47 1.52 -3.39 8.40
CA THR A 47 1.13 -3.74 7.03
C THR A 47 0.55 -2.57 6.26
N ASN A 48 0.74 -2.58 4.94
CA ASN A 48 0.01 -1.73 4.00
C ASN A 48 -1.11 -2.49 3.26
N SER A 49 -1.36 -3.76 3.64
CA SER A 49 -2.34 -4.66 2.98
C SER A 49 -3.49 -5.05 3.93
N ASN A 50 -4.00 -4.10 4.70
CA ASN A 50 -5.10 -4.32 5.67
C ASN A 50 -6.46 -3.82 5.19
N GLY A 51 -6.52 -3.15 4.05
CA GLY A 51 -7.77 -2.63 3.46
C GLY A 51 -8.73 -3.73 3.02
N GLU A 52 -9.98 -3.32 2.71
CA GLU A 52 -11.01 -4.18 2.09
C GLU A 52 -11.34 -5.45 2.88
N GLY A 53 -11.34 -5.34 4.20
CA GLY A 53 -11.64 -6.45 5.09
C GLY A 53 -10.48 -7.43 5.32
N ARG A 54 -9.29 -7.19 4.72
CA ARG A 54 -8.12 -8.08 4.89
C ARG A 54 -7.62 -8.09 6.33
N GLY A 55 -7.59 -6.92 6.96
CA GLY A 55 -7.15 -6.80 8.35
C GLY A 55 -8.07 -7.55 9.32
N GLU A 56 -9.36 -7.38 9.18
CA GLU A 56 -10.38 -8.06 9.98
C GLU A 56 -10.35 -9.57 9.75
N TRP A 57 -10.24 -10.00 8.49
CA TRP A 57 -10.12 -11.41 8.14
C TRP A 57 -8.87 -12.03 8.77
N LEU A 58 -7.71 -11.38 8.66
CA LEU A 58 -6.46 -11.89 9.22
C LEU A 58 -6.53 -11.96 10.74
N THR A 59 -7.07 -10.93 11.41
CA THR A 59 -7.24 -10.92 12.87
C THR A 59 -8.12 -12.08 13.33
N LYS A 60 -9.24 -12.31 12.63
CA LYS A 60 -10.15 -13.42 12.93
C LYS A 60 -9.47 -14.78 12.72
N LYS A 61 -8.81 -14.98 11.58
CA LYS A 61 -8.14 -16.24 11.24
C LYS A 61 -6.96 -16.54 12.16
N ALA A 62 -6.19 -15.52 12.52
CA ALA A 62 -5.12 -15.64 13.50
C ALA A 62 -5.66 -16.08 14.86
N ALA A 63 -6.77 -15.51 15.33
CA ALA A 63 -7.40 -15.91 16.58
C ALA A 63 -7.92 -17.37 16.55
N GLU A 64 -8.50 -17.82 15.42
CA GLU A 64 -8.90 -19.22 15.21
C GLU A 64 -7.69 -20.18 15.27
N ALA A 65 -6.51 -19.72 14.87
CA ALA A 65 -5.25 -20.47 14.93
C ALA A 65 -4.49 -20.33 16.27
N GLY A 66 -5.03 -19.58 17.23
CA GLY A 66 -4.45 -19.38 18.56
C GLY A 66 -3.47 -18.21 18.67
N PHE A 67 -3.35 -17.36 17.64
CA PHE A 67 -2.57 -16.13 17.71
C PHE A 67 -3.44 -14.94 18.14
N LYS A 68 -2.89 -14.09 19.00
CA LYS A 68 -3.41 -12.75 19.22
C LYS A 68 -2.58 -11.77 18.43
N ILE A 69 -3.20 -11.00 17.56
CA ILE A 69 -2.52 -9.99 16.77
C ILE A 69 -3.17 -8.62 16.88
N GLU A 70 -2.35 -7.59 16.79
CA GLU A 70 -2.75 -6.20 16.59
C GLU A 70 -2.21 -5.73 15.24
N ILE A 71 -3.10 -5.31 14.35
CA ILE A 71 -2.71 -4.84 13.03
C ILE A 71 -2.57 -3.32 13.05
N VAL A 72 -1.38 -2.83 12.69
CA VAL A 72 -1.11 -1.42 12.46
C VAL A 72 -1.01 -1.20 10.96
N GLY A 73 -2.09 -0.68 10.38
CA GLY A 73 -2.17 -0.36 8.95
C GLY A 73 -1.61 1.03 8.65
N ALA A 74 -0.77 1.14 7.61
CA ALA A 74 -0.24 2.40 7.11
C ALA A 74 0.05 2.31 5.61
N GLY A 75 0.28 3.43 4.93
CA GLY A 75 0.82 3.41 3.57
C GLY A 75 2.18 2.73 3.51
N GLY A 76 2.58 2.22 2.33
CA GLY A 76 3.84 1.47 2.21
C GLY A 76 5.06 2.27 2.66
N ALA A 77 5.17 3.53 2.24
CA ALA A 77 6.24 4.43 2.66
C ALA A 77 6.20 4.72 4.18
N ASP A 78 5.00 4.97 4.74
CA ASP A 78 4.85 5.27 6.17
C ASP A 78 5.20 4.06 7.03
N ALA A 79 4.74 2.86 6.64
CA ALA A 79 5.08 1.61 7.34
C ALA A 79 6.60 1.34 7.30
N THR A 80 7.23 1.59 6.15
CA THR A 80 8.69 1.49 5.96
C THR A 80 9.43 2.45 6.88
N ASN A 81 9.07 3.73 6.86
CA ASN A 81 9.68 4.76 7.69
C ASN A 81 9.52 4.44 9.19
N LYS A 82 8.36 3.94 9.57
CA LYS A 82 8.07 3.55 10.96
C LYS A 82 8.95 2.39 11.42
N LEU A 83 9.05 1.32 10.61
CA LEU A 83 9.95 0.19 10.89
C LEU A 83 11.41 0.64 11.05
N ILE A 84 11.89 1.54 10.18
CA ILE A 84 13.25 2.07 10.23
C ILE A 84 13.47 2.95 11.47
N ALA A 85 12.53 3.82 11.80
CA ALA A 85 12.62 4.69 12.96
C ALA A 85 12.64 3.91 14.28
N GLU A 86 11.93 2.80 14.35
CA GLU A 86 11.76 1.97 15.54
C GLU A 86 12.83 0.85 15.68
N LYS A 87 13.77 0.71 14.74
CA LYS A 87 14.71 -0.42 14.65
C LYS A 87 15.50 -0.72 15.94
N ASN A 88 15.77 0.28 16.79
CA ASN A 88 16.51 0.10 18.04
C ASN A 88 15.60 -0.26 19.23
N ASN A 89 14.30 -0.12 19.08
CA ASN A 89 13.30 -0.50 20.07
C ASN A 89 11.99 -0.83 19.30
N PRO A 90 11.94 -1.99 18.62
CA PRO A 90 10.87 -2.33 17.71
C PRO A 90 9.53 -2.46 18.45
N ILE A 91 8.49 -1.90 17.86
CA ILE A 91 7.10 -2.07 18.30
C ILE A 91 6.46 -3.23 17.55
N ALA A 92 6.75 -3.34 16.24
CA ALA A 92 6.27 -4.42 15.42
C ALA A 92 7.06 -5.71 15.66
N ASP A 93 6.38 -6.84 15.55
CA ASP A 93 6.95 -8.18 15.59
C ASP A 93 7.09 -8.77 14.19
N VAL A 94 6.12 -8.46 13.32
CA VAL A 94 6.04 -8.90 11.92
C VAL A 94 5.67 -7.73 11.04
N ALA A 95 6.25 -7.67 9.84
CA ALA A 95 5.81 -6.77 8.79
C ALA A 95 5.36 -7.58 7.57
N PHE A 96 4.18 -7.26 6.97
CA PHE A 96 3.76 -7.89 5.73
C PHE A 96 3.05 -6.92 4.78
N GLY A 97 2.94 -7.32 3.49
CA GLY A 97 2.25 -6.53 2.47
C GLY A 97 3.16 -5.54 1.74
N LEU A 98 4.25 -5.11 2.37
CA LEU A 98 5.26 -4.30 1.72
C LEU A 98 5.88 -5.07 0.54
N ASN A 99 6.15 -4.37 -0.56
CA ASN A 99 6.82 -4.96 -1.72
C ASN A 99 8.36 -4.94 -1.58
N ASN A 100 9.04 -5.47 -2.59
CA ASN A 100 10.50 -5.58 -2.62
C ASN A 100 11.20 -4.22 -2.41
N MET A 101 10.68 -3.13 -2.99
CA MET A 101 11.30 -1.79 -2.87
C MET A 101 11.32 -1.32 -1.43
N TYR A 102 10.22 -1.52 -0.71
CA TYR A 102 10.12 -1.13 0.69
C TYR A 102 10.94 -2.05 1.61
N PHE A 103 10.85 -3.37 1.41
CA PHE A 103 11.63 -4.29 2.23
C PHE A 103 13.13 -4.19 1.99
N ALA A 104 13.58 -3.81 0.80
CA ALA A 104 14.99 -3.51 0.56
C ALA A 104 15.48 -2.34 1.42
N GLN A 105 14.67 -1.28 1.58
CA GLN A 105 14.99 -0.15 2.46
C GLN A 105 15.01 -0.55 3.94
N VAL A 106 14.01 -1.33 4.38
CA VAL A 106 13.92 -1.83 5.76
C VAL A 106 15.11 -2.74 6.09
N LYS A 107 15.51 -3.60 5.15
CA LYS A 107 16.69 -4.47 5.23
C LYS A 107 18.00 -3.67 5.29
N ALA A 108 18.16 -2.69 4.38
CA ALA A 108 19.34 -1.83 4.36
C ALA A 108 19.51 -1.02 5.66
N ALA A 109 18.41 -0.68 6.32
CA ALA A 109 18.39 -0.04 7.64
C ALA A 109 18.64 -1.02 8.80
N ASP A 110 18.77 -2.32 8.54
CA ASP A 110 18.96 -3.37 9.56
C ASP A 110 17.80 -3.49 10.55
N ALA A 111 16.55 -3.31 10.05
CA ALA A 111 15.32 -3.34 10.85
C ALA A 111 14.55 -4.67 10.77
N ILE A 112 14.97 -5.60 9.91
CA ILE A 112 14.46 -6.98 9.82
C ILE A 112 15.58 -7.97 9.90
N GLU A 113 15.27 -9.21 10.28
CA GLU A 113 16.27 -10.28 10.41
C GLU A 113 15.90 -11.50 9.55
N ALA A 114 16.93 -12.25 9.17
CA ALA A 114 16.78 -13.46 8.39
C ALA A 114 15.95 -14.51 9.12
N TYR A 115 14.98 -15.06 8.41
CA TYR A 115 14.18 -16.20 8.83
C TYR A 115 13.75 -17.00 7.60
N GLU A 116 13.94 -18.31 7.61
CA GLU A 116 13.47 -19.20 6.55
C GLU A 116 12.19 -19.90 7.00
N PRO A 117 11.02 -19.51 6.48
CA PRO A 117 9.76 -20.12 6.90
C PRO A 117 9.61 -21.55 6.38
N ALA A 118 8.78 -22.34 7.06
CA ALA A 118 8.54 -23.75 6.73
C ALA A 118 8.07 -23.97 5.28
N TRP A 119 7.43 -22.96 4.67
CA TRP A 119 6.93 -23.00 3.30
C TRP A 119 7.89 -22.39 2.25
N ALA A 120 9.13 -22.06 2.64
CA ALA A 120 10.11 -21.42 1.74
C ALA A 120 10.35 -22.20 0.43
N GLY A 121 10.32 -23.54 0.48
CA GLY A 121 10.46 -24.42 -0.69
C GLY A 121 9.29 -24.37 -1.67
N GLU A 122 8.15 -23.83 -1.26
CA GLU A 122 6.92 -23.76 -2.07
C GLU A 122 6.80 -22.46 -2.88
N VAL A 123 7.75 -21.53 -2.73
CA VAL A 123 7.74 -20.25 -3.44
C VAL A 123 8.91 -20.13 -4.40
N ASP A 124 8.78 -19.25 -5.39
CA ASP A 124 9.87 -18.89 -6.27
C ASP A 124 10.80 -17.90 -5.54
N SER A 125 12.02 -18.36 -5.25
CA SER A 125 13.02 -17.58 -4.53
C SER A 125 13.48 -16.31 -5.29
N SER A 126 13.27 -16.24 -6.62
CA SER A 126 13.55 -15.03 -7.39
C SER A 126 12.60 -13.87 -7.06
N LEU A 127 11.46 -14.16 -6.44
CA LEU A 127 10.50 -13.17 -5.96
C LEU A 127 10.75 -12.72 -4.52
N ALA A 128 11.68 -13.36 -3.81
CA ALA A 128 12.06 -13.04 -2.44
C ALA A 128 13.16 -11.97 -2.39
N ASP A 129 13.89 -11.93 -1.29
CA ASP A 129 15.03 -11.06 -1.08
C ASP A 129 16.12 -11.26 -2.16
N SER A 130 16.33 -10.24 -2.97
CA SER A 130 17.31 -10.27 -4.09
C SER A 130 18.76 -10.49 -3.63
N GLY A 131 19.09 -10.16 -2.37
CA GLY A 131 20.40 -10.45 -1.77
C GLY A 131 20.56 -11.90 -1.32
N HIS A 132 19.51 -12.72 -1.41
CA HIS A 132 19.48 -14.10 -0.93
C HIS A 132 19.79 -14.28 0.57
N ASP A 133 19.60 -13.22 1.37
CA ASP A 133 19.87 -13.22 2.82
C ASP A 133 18.69 -13.75 3.64
N LYS A 134 17.61 -14.19 2.98
CA LYS A 134 16.40 -14.72 3.61
C LYS A 134 15.70 -13.72 4.55
N ALA A 135 15.85 -12.41 4.27
CA ALA A 135 15.33 -11.37 5.14
C ALA A 135 13.82 -11.15 4.98
N TYR A 136 13.25 -11.43 3.80
CA TYR A 136 11.82 -11.34 3.54
C TYR A 136 11.38 -12.34 2.47
N TRP A 137 10.10 -12.73 2.49
CA TRP A 137 9.55 -13.81 1.68
C TRP A 137 8.24 -13.42 0.99
N PRO A 138 8.03 -13.87 -0.27
CA PRO A 138 6.86 -13.48 -1.04
C PRO A 138 5.60 -14.24 -0.59
N LEU A 139 4.47 -13.53 -0.50
CA LEU A 139 3.16 -14.09 -0.17
C LEU A 139 2.18 -14.03 -1.34
N VAL A 140 2.01 -12.85 -1.92
CA VAL A 140 0.91 -12.56 -2.86
C VAL A 140 1.45 -11.74 -4.03
N LYS A 141 0.96 -12.06 -5.24
CA LYS A 141 1.19 -11.24 -6.45
C LYS A 141 -0.04 -10.39 -6.74
N GLN A 142 0.20 -9.16 -7.16
CA GLN A 142 -0.79 -8.27 -7.74
C GLN A 142 -0.23 -7.63 -9.01
N ALA A 143 -1.05 -7.56 -10.06
CA ALA A 143 -0.69 -6.79 -11.25
C ALA A 143 -1.12 -5.33 -11.07
N ILE A 144 -0.28 -4.40 -11.50
CA ILE A 144 -0.61 -2.98 -11.54
C ILE A 144 -1.06 -2.65 -12.95
N LEU A 145 -2.33 -2.35 -13.09
CA LEU A 145 -3.04 -2.28 -14.36
C LEU A 145 -3.42 -0.85 -14.70
N LEU A 146 -3.49 -0.56 -15.96
CA LEU A 146 -4.26 0.53 -16.53
C LEU A 146 -5.65 -0.01 -16.88
N GLY A 147 -6.67 0.42 -16.14
CA GLY A 147 -8.07 0.07 -16.41
C GLY A 147 -8.80 1.17 -17.13
N TYR A 148 -9.77 0.81 -17.95
CA TYR A 148 -10.63 1.75 -18.69
C TYR A 148 -12.09 1.31 -18.67
N ASN A 149 -13.01 2.28 -18.77
CA ASN A 149 -14.45 2.06 -18.83
C ASN A 149 -14.82 1.40 -20.16
N SER A 150 -15.12 0.10 -20.16
CA SER A 150 -15.47 -0.64 -21.37
C SER A 150 -16.89 -0.39 -21.86
N ASP A 151 -17.74 0.28 -21.08
CA ASP A 151 -19.06 0.76 -21.54
C ASP A 151 -18.94 1.96 -22.50
N LYS A 152 -17.78 2.65 -22.51
CA LYS A 152 -17.55 3.85 -23.32
C LYS A 152 -16.41 3.71 -24.34
N ILE A 153 -15.46 2.85 -24.09
CA ILE A 153 -14.24 2.68 -24.89
C ILE A 153 -14.17 1.22 -25.31
N THR A 154 -14.22 0.95 -26.62
CA THR A 154 -14.05 -0.42 -27.11
C THR A 154 -12.59 -0.87 -27.01
N PRO A 155 -12.29 -2.18 -27.02
CA PRO A 155 -10.91 -2.67 -26.99
C PRO A 155 -10.01 -2.13 -28.11
N GLU A 156 -10.59 -1.84 -29.29
CA GLU A 156 -9.86 -1.27 -30.42
C GLU A 156 -9.48 0.19 -30.20
N GLN A 157 -10.34 0.94 -29.48
CA GLN A 157 -10.17 2.36 -29.15
C GLN A 157 -9.36 2.57 -27.88
N ALA A 158 -9.18 1.52 -27.05
CA ALA A 158 -8.46 1.62 -25.78
C ALA A 158 -6.96 1.93 -25.97
N PRO A 159 -6.33 2.61 -25.01
CA PRO A 159 -4.90 2.80 -25.03
C PRO A 159 -4.19 1.44 -25.07
N LYS A 160 -3.00 1.38 -25.64
CA LYS A 160 -2.21 0.14 -25.73
C LYS A 160 -1.00 0.17 -24.80
N ASP A 161 -0.68 1.33 -24.26
CA ASP A 161 0.41 1.56 -23.30
C ASP A 161 0.05 2.73 -22.36
N TRP A 162 0.76 2.84 -21.26
CA TRP A 162 0.67 3.98 -20.35
C TRP A 162 0.93 5.30 -21.06
N THR A 163 1.95 5.35 -21.91
CA THR A 163 2.35 6.55 -22.64
C THR A 163 1.30 7.04 -23.63
N ASP A 164 0.38 6.21 -24.08
CA ASP A 164 -0.75 6.62 -24.93
C ASP A 164 -1.62 7.65 -24.22
N LEU A 165 -1.76 7.58 -22.88
CA LEU A 165 -2.64 8.46 -22.10
C LEU A 165 -2.33 9.95 -22.29
N TRP A 166 -1.08 10.29 -22.52
CA TRP A 166 -0.66 11.69 -22.69
C TRP A 166 -0.10 12.01 -24.08
N SER A 167 0.27 11.00 -24.86
CA SER A 167 0.75 11.21 -26.22
C SER A 167 -0.38 11.34 -27.26
N LYS A 168 -1.54 10.71 -26.99
CA LYS A 168 -2.70 10.75 -27.88
C LYS A 168 -3.77 11.70 -27.35
N ASP A 169 -4.20 12.66 -28.15
CA ASP A 169 -5.13 13.72 -27.73
C ASP A 169 -6.47 13.18 -27.22
N GLU A 170 -6.92 12.05 -27.77
CA GLU A 170 -8.17 11.41 -27.37
C GLU A 170 -8.24 10.92 -25.91
N PHE A 171 -7.08 10.71 -25.25
CA PHE A 171 -7.02 10.26 -23.87
C PHE A 171 -6.68 11.37 -22.87
N LYS A 172 -6.18 12.50 -23.33
CA LYS A 172 -5.84 13.63 -22.46
C LYS A 172 -7.03 14.06 -21.64
N THR A 173 -6.81 14.37 -20.36
CA THR A 173 -7.81 14.73 -19.33
C THR A 173 -8.82 13.63 -18.97
N ARG A 174 -8.78 12.47 -19.63
CA ARG A 174 -9.72 11.36 -19.41
C ARG A 174 -9.19 10.28 -18.48
N TYR A 175 -7.96 10.38 -18.03
CA TYR A 175 -7.38 9.46 -17.04
C TYR A 175 -7.13 10.15 -15.71
N GLU A 176 -7.31 9.41 -14.62
CA GLU A 176 -6.93 9.88 -13.29
C GLU A 176 -5.43 9.81 -13.12
N ARG A 177 -4.79 10.92 -12.73
CA ARG A 177 -3.41 10.97 -12.28
C ARG A 177 -3.33 11.03 -10.77
N VAL A 178 -2.27 10.45 -10.21
CA VAL A 178 -2.02 10.51 -8.76
C VAL A 178 -1.76 11.95 -8.27
N THR A 179 -2.03 12.16 -6.97
CA THR A 179 -1.74 13.40 -6.25
C THR A 179 -0.76 13.18 -5.09
N GLY A 180 -0.09 12.03 -5.06
CA GLY A 180 0.96 11.64 -4.12
C GLY A 180 1.53 10.29 -4.48
N LEU A 181 2.77 10.03 -4.09
CA LEU A 181 3.49 8.79 -4.37
C LEU A 181 3.68 7.90 -3.12
N GLY A 182 2.90 8.12 -2.06
CA GLY A 182 2.97 7.33 -0.82
C GLY A 182 2.43 5.90 -0.92
N THR A 183 1.82 5.52 -2.06
CA THR A 183 1.27 4.17 -2.26
C THR A 183 2.15 3.31 -3.17
N ALA A 184 2.18 1.99 -2.90
CA ALA A 184 2.91 1.05 -3.74
C ALA A 184 2.43 1.07 -5.20
N THR A 185 1.11 1.17 -5.44
CA THR A 185 0.54 1.23 -6.79
C THR A 185 1.10 2.40 -7.59
N ALA A 186 1.12 3.60 -7.00
CA ALA A 186 1.63 4.79 -7.66
C ALA A 186 3.13 4.64 -8.01
N GLN A 187 3.94 4.20 -7.05
CA GLN A 187 5.38 4.00 -7.27
C GLN A 187 5.66 2.94 -8.34
N LEU A 188 4.89 1.85 -8.37
CA LEU A 188 5.05 0.77 -9.35
C LEU A 188 4.70 1.20 -10.78
N VAL A 189 3.75 2.11 -10.97
CA VAL A 189 3.48 2.70 -12.29
C VAL A 189 4.70 3.46 -12.78
N PHE A 190 5.30 4.31 -11.94
CA PHE A 190 6.51 5.04 -12.33
C PHE A 190 7.73 4.14 -12.46
N ALA A 191 7.87 3.09 -11.64
CA ALA A 191 8.89 2.06 -11.85
C ALA A 191 8.75 1.42 -13.24
N GLY A 192 7.53 1.06 -13.64
CA GLY A 192 7.24 0.49 -14.95
C GLY A 192 7.50 1.46 -16.11
N ILE A 193 7.25 2.74 -15.95
CA ILE A 193 7.50 3.77 -16.97
C ILE A 193 9.00 4.07 -17.03
N LEU A 194 9.61 4.50 -15.92
CA LEU A 194 10.98 5.01 -15.89
C LEU A 194 12.02 3.94 -16.21
N SER A 195 11.82 2.68 -15.80
CA SER A 195 12.76 1.59 -16.14
C SER A 195 12.95 1.36 -17.63
N ARG A 196 12.04 1.86 -18.49
CA ARG A 196 12.16 1.80 -19.95
C ARG A 196 13.14 2.84 -20.50
N TYR A 197 13.46 3.85 -19.69
CA TYR A 197 14.29 5.02 -20.05
C TYR A 197 15.57 5.08 -19.22
N LYS A 198 16.07 3.92 -18.78
CA LYS A 198 17.33 3.80 -18.05
C LYS A 198 18.49 4.34 -18.90
N ASP A 199 19.24 5.29 -18.32
CA ASP A 199 20.43 5.90 -18.92
C ASP A 199 21.42 6.24 -17.79
N GLU A 200 22.57 5.58 -17.79
CA GLU A 200 23.61 5.77 -16.77
C GLU A 200 24.15 7.21 -16.72
N SER A 201 24.04 7.95 -17.83
CA SER A 201 24.45 9.38 -17.89
C SER A 201 23.32 10.36 -17.58
N GLY A 202 22.10 9.87 -17.48
CA GLY A 202 20.91 10.68 -17.21
C GLY A 202 20.72 11.03 -15.74
N ASP A 203 19.87 12.00 -15.50
CA ASP A 203 19.53 12.42 -14.14
C ASP A 203 18.85 11.28 -13.37
N LEU A 204 19.40 10.94 -12.20
CA LEU A 204 18.95 9.79 -11.37
C LEU A 204 18.88 8.48 -12.16
N GLY A 205 19.77 8.30 -13.16
CA GLY A 205 19.84 7.11 -14.00
C GLY A 205 18.76 7.01 -15.07
N ILE A 206 18.04 8.12 -15.36
CA ILE A 206 16.95 8.19 -16.34
C ILE A 206 17.24 9.26 -17.38
N SER A 207 16.99 8.94 -18.65
CA SER A 207 17.15 9.89 -19.76
C SER A 207 16.15 11.06 -19.66
N ASP A 208 16.47 12.18 -20.33
CA ASP A 208 15.57 13.32 -20.46
C ASP A 208 14.19 12.93 -21.02
N GLU A 209 14.15 11.97 -21.94
CA GLU A 209 12.90 11.44 -22.49
C GLU A 209 12.04 10.78 -21.38
N GLY A 210 12.65 10.01 -20.48
CA GLY A 210 11.96 9.38 -19.38
C GLY A 210 11.30 10.42 -18.44
N TRP A 211 12.02 11.49 -18.11
CA TRP A 211 11.49 12.57 -17.30
C TRP A 211 10.39 13.37 -18.03
N GLN A 212 10.50 13.54 -19.34
CA GLN A 212 9.43 14.10 -20.15
C GLN A 212 8.14 13.26 -20.10
N GLN A 213 8.24 11.92 -20.05
CA GLN A 213 7.03 11.08 -19.88
C GLN A 213 6.33 11.38 -18.55
N VAL A 214 7.09 11.56 -17.48
CA VAL A 214 6.54 11.94 -16.16
C VAL A 214 5.86 13.30 -16.22
N GLU A 215 6.52 14.31 -16.79
CA GLU A 215 5.94 15.64 -16.99
C GLU A 215 4.60 15.57 -17.74
N GLN A 216 4.57 14.85 -18.86
CA GLN A 216 3.37 14.72 -19.69
C GLN A 216 2.25 13.97 -18.97
N TYR A 217 2.55 12.96 -18.16
CA TYR A 217 1.56 12.29 -17.31
C TYR A 217 0.86 13.27 -16.37
N PHE A 218 1.61 14.12 -15.67
CA PHE A 218 1.02 15.09 -14.74
C PHE A 218 0.29 16.22 -15.45
N LYS A 219 0.82 16.72 -16.56
CA LYS A 219 0.25 17.82 -17.33
C LYS A 219 -1.09 17.48 -17.96
N ASN A 220 -1.27 16.25 -18.43
CA ASN A 220 -2.42 15.84 -19.24
C ASN A 220 -3.44 15.00 -18.47
N GLY A 221 -3.19 14.61 -17.22
CA GLY A 221 -4.12 13.81 -16.41
C GLY A 221 -5.05 14.65 -15.54
N SER A 222 -6.22 14.12 -15.23
CA SER A 222 -7.16 14.66 -14.25
C SER A 222 -6.69 14.27 -12.83
N PRO A 223 -6.44 15.21 -11.91
CA PRO A 223 -5.94 14.87 -10.59
C PRO A 223 -6.95 14.01 -9.81
N ALA A 224 -6.44 13.03 -9.05
CA ALA A 224 -7.24 12.26 -8.12
C ALA A 224 -7.91 13.18 -7.09
N VAL A 225 -9.15 12.88 -6.74
CA VAL A 225 -9.93 13.64 -5.75
C VAL A 225 -9.83 12.95 -4.39
N ALA A 226 -9.41 13.69 -3.38
CA ALA A 226 -9.25 13.14 -2.03
C ALA A 226 -10.53 12.45 -1.55
N LYS A 227 -10.39 11.23 -1.00
CA LYS A 227 -11.48 10.40 -0.48
C LYS A 227 -12.52 9.96 -1.54
N THR A 228 -12.21 10.11 -2.82
CA THR A 228 -13.07 9.64 -3.92
C THR A 228 -12.40 8.46 -4.60
N ASP A 229 -13.14 7.36 -4.74
CA ASP A 229 -12.66 6.16 -5.40
C ASP A 229 -12.60 6.36 -6.92
N LEU A 230 -11.56 5.86 -7.57
CA LEU A 230 -11.39 5.92 -9.03
C LEU A 230 -12.61 5.32 -9.75
N PHE A 231 -13.15 4.19 -9.29
CA PHE A 231 -14.29 3.55 -9.92
C PHE A 231 -15.57 4.39 -9.79
N ALA A 232 -15.73 5.16 -8.71
CA ALA A 232 -16.82 6.12 -8.58
C ALA A 232 -16.71 7.22 -9.66
N ARG A 233 -15.50 7.73 -9.90
CA ARG A 233 -15.23 8.73 -10.94
C ARG A 233 -15.42 8.17 -12.36
N ILE A 234 -15.03 6.91 -12.58
CA ILE A 234 -15.28 6.21 -13.84
C ILE A 234 -16.79 6.03 -14.07
N ALA A 235 -17.52 5.58 -13.06
CA ALA A 235 -18.98 5.39 -13.14
C ALA A 235 -19.74 6.70 -13.39
N SER A 236 -19.29 7.82 -12.77
CA SER A 236 -19.89 9.15 -13.01
C SER A 236 -19.51 9.75 -14.37
N GLY A 237 -18.45 9.23 -15.00
CA GLY A 237 -17.91 9.75 -16.26
C GLY A 237 -17.02 10.98 -16.13
N GLU A 238 -16.53 11.24 -14.93
CA GLU A 238 -15.57 12.31 -14.66
C GLU A 238 -14.19 11.99 -15.25
N VAL A 239 -13.79 10.73 -15.17
CA VAL A 239 -12.66 10.14 -15.88
C VAL A 239 -13.12 8.84 -16.53
N ASP A 240 -12.34 8.31 -17.47
CA ASP A 240 -12.68 7.04 -18.12
C ASP A 240 -11.66 5.94 -17.81
N MET A 241 -10.51 6.27 -17.24
CA MET A 241 -9.43 5.32 -16.99
C MET A 241 -8.50 5.75 -15.86
N GLY A 242 -7.71 4.80 -15.36
CA GLY A 242 -6.72 5.06 -14.32
C GLY A 242 -5.98 3.81 -13.90
N GLN A 243 -5.06 3.98 -12.96
CA GLN A 243 -4.23 2.90 -12.43
C GLN A 243 -4.94 2.17 -11.29
N MET A 244 -4.80 0.84 -11.27
CA MET A 244 -5.43 0.01 -10.24
C MET A 244 -4.67 -1.30 -10.00
N PRO A 245 -4.67 -1.83 -8.77
CA PRO A 245 -4.21 -3.19 -8.53
C PRO A 245 -5.27 -4.20 -8.97
N SER A 246 -4.83 -5.34 -9.50
CA SER A 246 -5.73 -6.38 -10.03
C SER A 246 -6.74 -6.93 -9.01
N SER A 247 -6.38 -6.95 -7.73
CA SER A 247 -7.21 -7.55 -6.67
C SER A 247 -8.49 -6.79 -6.35
N ILE A 248 -8.60 -5.50 -6.72
CA ILE A 248 -9.80 -4.69 -6.40
C ILE A 248 -10.82 -4.65 -7.53
N VAL A 249 -10.42 -4.97 -8.76
CA VAL A 249 -11.22 -4.72 -9.97
C VAL A 249 -12.63 -5.30 -9.84
N ALA A 250 -12.76 -6.61 -9.65
CA ALA A 250 -14.05 -7.29 -9.62
C ALA A 250 -14.99 -6.80 -8.50
N GLU A 251 -14.44 -6.46 -7.33
CA GLU A 251 -15.23 -5.93 -6.21
C GLU A 251 -15.70 -4.50 -6.51
N ARG A 252 -14.84 -3.67 -7.06
CA ARG A 252 -15.15 -2.28 -7.40
C ARG A 252 -16.13 -2.18 -8.56
N GLU A 253 -16.01 -2.98 -9.61
CA GLU A 253 -16.99 -3.08 -10.68
C GLU A 253 -18.40 -3.36 -10.13
N LYS A 254 -18.50 -4.34 -9.23
CA LYS A 254 -19.77 -4.67 -8.59
C LYS A 254 -20.30 -3.53 -7.73
N SER A 255 -19.43 -2.90 -6.92
CA SER A 255 -19.83 -1.84 -5.99
C SER A 255 -20.28 -0.58 -6.69
N PHE A 256 -19.59 -0.19 -7.77
CA PHE A 256 -19.88 1.04 -8.52
C PHE A 256 -20.70 0.81 -9.79
N LYS A 257 -21.03 -0.45 -10.12
CA LYS A 257 -21.85 -0.84 -11.29
C LYS A 257 -21.28 -0.26 -12.59
N VAL A 258 -20.01 -0.45 -12.81
CA VAL A 258 -19.27 -0.05 -14.01
C VAL A 258 -18.44 -1.23 -14.50
N ASN A 259 -18.31 -1.38 -15.82
CA ASN A 259 -17.48 -2.40 -16.43
C ASN A 259 -16.09 -1.81 -16.76
N VAL A 260 -15.04 -2.46 -16.30
CA VAL A 260 -13.65 -2.03 -16.50
C VAL A 260 -12.87 -3.15 -17.16
N GLU A 261 -12.34 -2.89 -18.33
CA GLU A 261 -11.33 -3.73 -18.94
C GLU A 261 -9.92 -3.18 -18.70
N THR A 262 -8.91 -4.02 -18.86
CA THR A 262 -7.53 -3.68 -18.52
C THR A 262 -6.61 -3.76 -19.73
N VAL A 263 -5.65 -2.86 -19.78
CA VAL A 263 -4.62 -2.81 -20.81
C VAL A 263 -3.42 -3.65 -20.39
N VAL A 264 -2.95 -4.51 -21.28
CA VAL A 264 -1.67 -5.20 -21.13
C VAL A 264 -0.71 -4.64 -22.19
N PRO A 265 0.21 -3.73 -21.80
CA PRO A 265 1.22 -3.20 -22.71
C PRO A 265 2.09 -4.27 -23.34
N SER A 266 2.62 -4.03 -24.53
CA SER A 266 3.50 -5.00 -25.20
C SER A 266 4.77 -5.32 -24.40
N VAL A 267 5.21 -4.40 -23.55
CA VAL A 267 6.32 -4.61 -22.61
C VAL A 267 5.89 -5.41 -21.36
N GLY A 268 4.59 -5.58 -21.14
CA GLY A 268 4.02 -6.21 -19.94
C GLY A 268 3.59 -5.21 -18.87
N VAL A 269 3.11 -5.73 -17.75
CA VAL A 269 2.66 -4.94 -16.59
C VAL A 269 3.59 -5.14 -15.40
N PRO A 270 3.78 -4.12 -14.55
CA PRO A 270 4.51 -4.28 -13.29
C PRO A 270 3.75 -5.22 -12.36
N LEU A 271 4.47 -6.13 -11.69
CA LEU A 271 3.91 -6.94 -10.61
C LEU A 271 4.35 -6.40 -9.25
N ALA A 272 3.39 -6.15 -8.39
CA ALA A 272 3.62 -6.01 -6.97
C ALA A 272 3.67 -7.41 -6.35
N VAL A 273 4.75 -7.70 -5.64
CA VAL A 273 4.86 -8.92 -4.82
C VAL A 273 4.85 -8.50 -3.36
N GLU A 274 3.76 -8.77 -2.68
CA GLU A 274 3.64 -8.53 -1.25
C GLU A 274 4.49 -9.55 -0.50
N GLN A 275 5.31 -9.07 0.41
CA GLN A 275 6.28 -9.86 1.17
C GLN A 275 5.91 -9.90 2.65
N ILE A 276 6.57 -10.78 3.40
CA ILE A 276 6.52 -10.88 4.86
C ILE A 276 7.94 -10.97 5.44
N ALA A 277 8.16 -10.35 6.58
CA ALA A 277 9.44 -10.38 7.27
C ALA A 277 9.29 -10.44 8.79
N LEU A 278 10.30 -11.01 9.45
CA LEU A 278 10.49 -10.96 10.89
C LEU A 278 11.17 -9.65 11.26
N VAL A 279 10.59 -8.88 12.16
CA VAL A 279 11.18 -7.63 12.63
C VAL A 279 12.34 -7.95 13.57
N LYS A 280 13.50 -7.31 13.33
CA LYS A 280 14.72 -7.52 14.12
C LYS A 280 14.56 -6.96 15.53
N GLY A 281 14.95 -7.75 16.52
CA GLY A 281 14.95 -7.32 17.92
C GLY A 281 13.60 -7.43 18.62
N THR A 282 12.57 -8.02 17.98
CA THR A 282 11.34 -8.37 18.70
C THR A 282 11.62 -9.30 19.88
N ASP A 283 10.98 -9.05 21.00
CA ASP A 283 11.00 -9.92 22.18
C ASP A 283 10.10 -11.17 22.05
N LYS A 284 9.28 -11.23 20.98
CA LYS A 284 8.35 -12.32 20.66
C LYS A 284 8.78 -13.15 19.45
N LYS A 285 10.09 -13.27 19.23
CA LYS A 285 10.69 -13.88 18.04
C LYS A 285 10.08 -15.24 17.66
N GLU A 286 10.02 -16.18 18.61
CA GLU A 286 9.47 -17.52 18.34
C GLU A 286 7.99 -17.49 17.93
N GLN A 287 7.21 -16.61 18.54
CA GLN A 287 5.79 -16.46 18.22
C GLN A 287 5.61 -15.81 16.86
N ALA A 288 6.41 -14.80 16.53
CA ALA A 288 6.42 -14.14 15.22
C ALA A 288 6.82 -15.12 14.10
N GLN A 289 7.81 -15.99 14.32
CA GLN A 289 8.20 -17.06 13.39
C GLN A 289 7.04 -18.04 13.15
N LYS A 290 6.37 -18.51 14.22
CA LYS A 290 5.20 -19.39 14.09
C LYS A 290 4.05 -18.72 13.34
N PHE A 291 3.85 -17.42 13.55
CA PHE A 291 2.86 -16.66 12.81
C PHE A 291 3.22 -16.56 11.32
N ILE A 292 4.48 -16.30 10.98
CA ILE A 292 4.97 -16.26 9.60
C ILE A 292 4.77 -17.63 8.92
N ASP A 293 5.12 -18.73 9.61
CA ASP A 293 4.92 -20.09 9.10
C ASP A 293 3.44 -20.40 8.85
N TRP A 294 2.58 -20.01 9.77
CA TRP A 294 1.15 -20.20 9.64
C TRP A 294 0.56 -19.35 8.52
N PHE A 295 0.86 -18.04 8.48
CA PHE A 295 0.23 -17.12 7.52
C PHE A 295 0.63 -17.42 6.08
N GLY A 296 1.88 -17.79 5.81
CA GLY A 296 2.35 -18.16 4.47
C GLY A 296 2.06 -19.62 4.08
N SER A 297 1.43 -20.41 4.94
CA SER A 297 1.06 -21.81 4.62
C SER A 297 0.10 -21.89 3.46
N ALA A 298 0.13 -23.03 2.75
CA ALA A 298 -0.74 -23.27 1.58
C ALA A 298 -2.23 -23.17 1.90
N ASP A 299 -2.64 -23.56 3.10
CA ASP A 299 -4.05 -23.51 3.50
C ASP A 299 -4.51 -22.07 3.71
N VAL A 300 -3.76 -21.30 4.51
CA VAL A 300 -4.12 -19.91 4.84
C VAL A 300 -4.02 -19.01 3.61
N GLN A 301 -2.96 -19.15 2.81
CA GLN A 301 -2.81 -18.39 1.57
C GLN A 301 -3.85 -18.78 0.52
N GLY A 302 -4.29 -20.04 0.47
CA GLY A 302 -5.39 -20.46 -0.39
C GLY A 302 -6.73 -19.84 0.02
N GLU A 303 -7.05 -19.81 1.32
CA GLU A 303 -8.25 -19.13 1.83
C GLU A 303 -8.21 -17.63 1.58
N PHE A 304 -7.05 -16.99 1.79
CA PHE A 304 -6.84 -15.57 1.48
C PHE A 304 -7.07 -15.26 0.01
N ALA A 305 -6.54 -16.12 -0.88
CA ALA A 305 -6.70 -15.99 -2.33
C ALA A 305 -8.18 -16.05 -2.76
N LEU A 306 -8.92 -17.02 -2.21
CA LEU A 306 -10.36 -17.16 -2.49
C LEU A 306 -11.17 -15.95 -2.01
N GLN A 307 -10.85 -15.44 -0.84
CA GLN A 307 -11.57 -14.31 -0.24
C GLN A 307 -11.30 -12.99 -0.95
N PHE A 308 -10.05 -12.74 -1.36
CA PHE A 308 -9.60 -11.43 -1.83
C PHE A 308 -9.18 -11.37 -3.30
N ASN A 309 -9.53 -12.37 -4.11
CA ASN A 309 -9.18 -12.44 -5.53
C ASN A 309 -7.68 -12.18 -5.79
N SER A 310 -6.82 -12.69 -4.90
CA SER A 310 -5.37 -12.51 -5.00
C SER A 310 -4.69 -13.76 -5.56
N MET A 311 -3.50 -13.59 -6.13
CA MET A 311 -2.69 -14.71 -6.62
C MET A 311 -1.59 -15.04 -5.62
N PRO A 312 -1.69 -16.15 -4.86
CA PRO A 312 -0.65 -16.55 -3.92
C PRO A 312 0.62 -16.97 -4.65
N VAL A 313 1.77 -16.70 -4.05
CA VAL A 313 3.08 -17.14 -4.57
C VAL A 313 3.35 -18.59 -4.20
N ASN A 314 2.84 -19.06 -3.06
CA ASN A 314 2.93 -20.46 -2.66
C ASN A 314 2.23 -21.35 -3.70
N LYS A 315 2.98 -22.30 -4.31
CA LYS A 315 2.51 -23.14 -5.42
C LYS A 315 1.29 -23.98 -5.04
N SER A 316 1.30 -24.55 -3.84
CA SER A 316 0.19 -25.36 -3.33
C SER A 316 -1.05 -24.51 -3.01
N ALA A 317 -0.88 -23.26 -2.60
CA ALA A 317 -1.95 -22.31 -2.41
C ALA A 317 -2.54 -21.81 -3.74
N ALA A 318 -1.71 -21.62 -4.76
CA ALA A 318 -2.14 -21.17 -6.09
C ALA A 318 -3.19 -22.12 -6.70
N ALA A 319 -3.07 -23.42 -6.43
CA ALA A 319 -4.07 -24.41 -6.86
C ALA A 319 -5.45 -24.23 -6.20
N LYS A 320 -5.56 -23.45 -5.12
CA LYS A 320 -6.80 -23.12 -4.40
C LYS A 320 -7.37 -21.77 -4.78
N ALA A 321 -6.64 -20.93 -5.51
CA ALA A 321 -7.11 -19.64 -5.97
C ALA A 321 -8.26 -19.81 -6.98
N LYS A 322 -9.04 -18.77 -7.20
CA LYS A 322 -10.13 -18.80 -8.18
C LYS A 322 -9.59 -19.06 -9.58
N PRO A 323 -10.23 -19.94 -10.38
CA PRO A 323 -9.75 -20.26 -11.71
C PRO A 323 -9.52 -19.05 -12.61
N GLU A 324 -10.42 -18.07 -12.55
CA GLU A 324 -10.31 -16.82 -13.31
C GLU A 324 -9.09 -15.97 -12.91
N VAL A 325 -8.69 -15.98 -11.64
CA VAL A 325 -7.48 -15.30 -11.15
C VAL A 325 -6.24 -16.02 -11.67
N VAL A 326 -6.23 -17.35 -11.59
CA VAL A 326 -5.11 -18.16 -12.11
C VAL A 326 -4.96 -17.98 -13.60
N GLU A 327 -6.05 -18.03 -14.37
CA GLU A 327 -6.06 -17.82 -15.82
C GLU A 327 -5.54 -16.43 -16.18
N PHE A 328 -6.01 -15.39 -15.49
CA PHE A 328 -5.54 -14.02 -15.67
C PHE A 328 -4.01 -13.92 -15.48
N PHE A 329 -3.47 -14.41 -14.37
CA PHE A 329 -2.03 -14.33 -14.12
C PHE A 329 -1.19 -15.21 -15.05
N ASN A 330 -1.72 -16.35 -15.52
CA ASN A 330 -1.04 -17.21 -16.50
C ASN A 330 -1.00 -16.57 -17.90
N GLY A 331 -2.02 -15.79 -18.25
CA GLY A 331 -2.09 -15.05 -19.52
C GLY A 331 -1.36 -13.69 -19.48
N LEU A 332 -0.98 -13.21 -18.29
CA LEU A 332 -0.42 -11.89 -18.11
C LEU A 332 1.05 -11.85 -18.49
N LYS A 333 1.42 -10.92 -19.37
CA LYS A 333 2.82 -10.61 -19.60
C LYS A 333 3.34 -9.72 -18.48
N GLN A 334 4.31 -10.22 -17.71
CA GLN A 334 5.03 -9.43 -16.73
C GLN A 334 6.04 -8.53 -17.44
N GLN A 335 6.13 -7.26 -17.02
CA GLN A 335 7.18 -6.36 -17.44
C GLN A 335 8.51 -6.77 -16.79
N ASP A 336 9.57 -6.87 -17.61
CA ASP A 336 10.93 -7.06 -17.11
C ASP A 336 11.45 -5.73 -16.54
N ILE A 337 11.63 -5.68 -15.23
CA ILE A 337 12.06 -4.50 -14.47
C ILE A 337 13.33 -4.87 -13.70
N ASP A 338 14.38 -4.08 -13.88
CA ASP A 338 15.58 -4.16 -13.06
C ASP A 338 15.27 -3.63 -11.64
N TRP A 339 14.83 -4.54 -10.77
CA TRP A 339 14.41 -4.19 -9.41
C TRP A 339 15.55 -3.66 -8.55
N ASN A 340 16.80 -4.03 -8.79
CA ASN A 340 17.93 -3.46 -8.06
C ASN A 340 18.08 -1.98 -8.40
N PHE A 341 18.05 -1.65 -9.70
CA PHE A 341 18.07 -0.28 -10.15
C PHE A 341 16.89 0.55 -9.62
N VAL A 342 15.68 -0.01 -9.64
CA VAL A 342 14.48 0.66 -9.09
C VAL A 342 14.62 0.89 -7.58
N GLN A 343 15.08 -0.10 -6.83
CA GLN A 343 15.25 0.02 -5.38
C GLN A 343 16.26 1.10 -4.99
N GLU A 344 17.37 1.21 -5.72
CA GLU A 344 18.40 2.21 -5.47
C GLU A 344 17.94 3.63 -5.74
N ASN A 345 17.02 3.81 -6.71
CA ASN A 345 16.65 5.14 -7.21
C ASN A 345 15.25 5.60 -6.82
N MET A 346 14.32 4.70 -6.42
CA MET A 346 12.91 5.03 -6.21
C MET A 346 12.69 6.18 -5.22
N GLY A 347 13.45 6.25 -4.14
CA GLY A 347 13.33 7.33 -3.17
C GLY A 347 13.62 8.71 -3.81
N SER A 348 14.70 8.81 -4.58
CA SER A 348 15.07 10.04 -5.29
C SER A 348 14.11 10.37 -6.44
N TRP A 349 13.58 9.35 -7.13
CA TRP A 349 12.54 9.57 -8.14
C TRP A 349 11.26 10.13 -7.53
N VAL A 350 10.81 9.56 -6.39
CA VAL A 350 9.63 10.08 -5.66
C VAL A 350 9.83 11.54 -5.29
N GLU A 351 10.97 11.88 -4.67
CA GLU A 351 11.29 13.25 -4.27
C GLU A 351 11.27 14.21 -5.48
N LYS A 352 11.96 13.84 -6.58
CA LYS A 352 11.97 14.66 -7.79
C LYS A 352 10.58 14.83 -8.39
N ILE A 353 9.80 13.75 -8.47
CA ILE A 353 8.45 13.81 -9.04
C ILE A 353 7.54 14.71 -8.20
N GLU A 354 7.58 14.58 -6.88
CA GLU A 354 6.74 15.39 -5.99
C GLU A 354 7.13 16.87 -5.99
N LEU A 355 8.43 17.18 -6.10
CA LEU A 355 8.91 18.57 -6.10
C LEU A 355 8.78 19.27 -7.46
N GLU A 356 8.96 18.57 -8.57
CA GLU A 356 9.09 19.21 -9.88
C GLU A 356 7.84 19.06 -10.77
N TYR A 357 7.10 17.94 -10.66
CA TYR A 357 6.02 17.60 -11.60
C TYR A 357 4.61 17.59 -11.00
N MET A 358 4.48 17.49 -9.67
CA MET A 358 3.17 17.42 -9.01
C MET A 358 2.61 18.80 -8.59
N THR A 359 3.25 19.87 -8.97
CA THR A 359 2.86 21.27 -8.64
C THR A 359 1.59 21.73 -9.36
#